data_29479a77047e62fd46965597bb71e5c9
#
_entry.id   29479a77047e62fd46965597bb71e5c9
#
_cell.length_a   1.000
_cell.length_b   1.000
_cell.length_c   1.000
_cell.angle_alpha   90.00
_cell.angle_beta   90.00
_cell.angle_gamma   90.00
#
_symmetry.space_group_name_H-M   'P 1'
#
loop_
_entity.id
_entity.type
_entity.pdbx_description
1 polymer ?
#
loop_
_entity_poly.entity_id
_entity_poly.type
_entity_poly.pdbx_seq_one_letter_code
_entity_poly.pdbx_strand_id
1 'polypeptide(L)'
;MKKKKTPISRSENMSRIRGKDTSIEIKLRKALWARGIRYQKTCKDVYGKPDICFKGKKIAVFCDSEYWHGKYLSEGRYIPKTNTEFWVGKIQKNMERDQQVNTTLEIQGWAVLRFWGEEIDKQLDECIERIVDLLQVRSR
;
A
#
# COMPACT_ATOMS: atom_id res chain seq x y z
N MET A 1 15.46 0.99 31.54
CA MET A 1 16.20 0.17 30.57
C MET A 1 15.23 -0.64 29.73
N LYS A 2 15.39 -0.61 28.43
CA LYS A 2 14.51 -1.40 27.58
C LYS A 2 14.77 -2.89 27.76
N LYS A 3 13.72 -3.63 28.06
CA LYS A 3 13.81 -5.07 28.13
C LYS A 3 14.13 -5.60 26.74
N LYS A 4 15.15 -6.43 26.64
CA LYS A 4 15.53 -7.04 25.37
C LYS A 4 14.42 -7.99 24.94
N LYS A 5 13.80 -7.73 23.80
CA LYS A 5 12.72 -8.58 23.29
C LYS A 5 13.28 -9.88 22.74
N THR A 6 12.60 -10.97 23.00
CA THR A 6 12.87 -12.23 22.35
C THR A 6 12.65 -12.06 20.84
N PRO A 7 13.52 -12.59 19.98
CA PRO A 7 13.30 -12.50 18.55
C PRO A 7 11.95 -13.12 18.19
N ILE A 8 11.15 -12.36 17.45
CA ILE A 8 9.86 -12.84 16.97
C ILE A 8 10.11 -13.72 15.76
N SER A 9 9.47 -14.89 15.69
CA SER A 9 9.59 -15.75 14.53
C SER A 9 9.03 -15.02 13.29
N ARG A 10 9.50 -15.39 12.11
CA ARG A 10 9.04 -14.81 10.86
C ARG A 10 7.53 -14.92 10.72
N SER A 11 6.96 -16.07 11.08
CA SER A 11 5.53 -16.31 11.03
C SER A 11 4.75 -15.36 11.96
N GLU A 12 5.22 -15.20 13.20
CA GLU A 12 4.60 -14.27 14.14
C GLU A 12 4.73 -12.83 13.67
N ASN A 13 5.88 -12.46 13.13
CA ASN A 13 6.11 -11.12 12.62
C ASN A 13 5.16 -10.79 11.48
N MET A 14 4.96 -11.72 10.57
CA MET A 14 4.04 -11.53 9.45
C MET A 14 2.60 -11.45 9.89
N SER A 15 2.19 -12.22 10.89
CA SER A 15 0.82 -12.17 11.40
C SER A 15 0.49 -10.85 12.10
N ARG A 16 1.50 -10.12 12.54
CA ARG A 16 1.34 -8.81 13.17
C ARG A 16 1.30 -7.65 12.19
N ILE A 17 1.58 -7.90 10.92
CA ILE A 17 1.51 -6.85 9.90
C ILE A 17 0.05 -6.46 9.72
N ARG A 18 -0.24 -5.20 10.00
CA ARG A 18 -1.60 -4.68 9.92
C ARG A 18 -2.03 -4.50 8.48
N GLY A 19 -3.30 -4.77 8.21
CA GLY A 19 -3.91 -4.45 6.93
C GLY A 19 -4.25 -2.98 6.77
N LYS A 20 -4.15 -2.19 7.85
CA LYS A 20 -4.41 -0.75 7.85
C LYS A 20 -3.56 -0.06 8.90
N ASP A 21 -3.45 1.25 8.77
CA ASP A 21 -2.69 2.11 9.70
C ASP A 21 -1.23 1.66 9.87
N THR A 22 -0.63 1.19 8.79
CA THR A 22 0.79 0.88 8.79
C THR A 22 1.60 2.18 8.87
N SER A 23 2.88 2.07 9.23
CA SER A 23 3.74 3.26 9.35
C SER A 23 3.83 4.06 8.05
N ILE A 24 3.88 3.39 6.91
CA ILE A 24 3.94 4.06 5.61
C ILE A 24 2.63 4.78 5.29
N GLU A 25 1.49 4.19 5.62
CA GLU A 25 0.19 4.84 5.45
C GLU A 25 0.08 6.10 6.30
N ILE A 26 0.49 6.02 7.56
CA ILE A 26 0.45 7.14 8.49
C ILE A 26 1.35 8.26 7.98
N LYS A 27 2.55 7.91 7.53
CA LYS A 27 3.50 8.89 7.00
C LYS A 27 2.93 9.64 5.79
N LEU A 28 2.34 8.91 4.86
CA LEU A 28 1.72 9.51 3.69
C LEU A 28 0.54 10.40 4.06
N ARG A 29 -0.33 9.92 4.96
CA ARG A 29 -1.48 10.70 5.41
C ARG A 29 -1.09 12.00 6.08
N LYS A 30 -0.09 11.96 6.96
CA LYS A 30 0.40 13.17 7.64
C LYS A 30 0.95 14.18 6.65
N ALA A 31 1.67 13.73 5.65
CA ALA A 31 2.23 14.61 4.63
C ALA A 31 1.14 15.26 3.79
N LEU A 32 0.10 14.52 3.43
CA LEU A 32 -1.05 15.08 2.71
C LEU A 32 -1.79 16.12 3.57
N TRP A 33 -2.03 15.79 4.82
CA TRP A 33 -2.72 16.69 5.74
C TRP A 33 -1.96 18.00 5.93
N ALA A 34 -0.63 17.90 6.05
CA ALA A 34 0.23 19.07 6.21
C ALA A 34 0.14 20.03 5.01
N ARG A 35 -0.18 19.50 3.83
CA ARG A 35 -0.38 20.33 2.62
C ARG A 35 -1.82 20.82 2.46
N GLY A 36 -2.67 20.59 3.44
CA GLY A 36 -4.07 20.97 3.37
C GLY A 36 -4.94 20.06 2.51
N ILE A 37 -4.42 18.90 2.12
CA ILE A 37 -5.17 17.93 1.31
C ILE A 37 -5.99 17.03 2.22
N ARG A 38 -7.29 17.00 1.99
CA ARG A 38 -8.22 16.19 2.78
C ARG A 38 -8.62 14.95 1.99
N TYR A 39 -8.69 13.83 2.66
CA TYR A 39 -8.87 12.52 2.08
C TYR A 39 -9.73 11.66 2.99
N GLN A 40 -10.16 10.52 2.48
CA GLN A 40 -10.78 9.47 3.29
C GLN A 40 -9.80 8.33 3.44
N LYS A 41 -9.75 7.75 4.64
CA LYS A 41 -8.89 6.62 4.95
C LYS A 41 -9.72 5.36 5.14
N THR A 42 -9.10 4.22 4.92
CA THR A 42 -9.75 2.93 5.14
C THR A 42 -11.10 2.86 4.40
N CYS A 43 -11.02 3.01 3.08
CA CYS A 43 -12.21 3.13 2.23
C CYS A 43 -12.87 1.77 1.99
N LYS A 44 -13.61 1.28 2.98
CA LYS A 44 -14.20 -0.07 2.95
C LYS A 44 -15.29 -0.23 1.90
N ASP A 45 -15.92 0.86 1.50
CA ASP A 45 -17.00 0.86 0.51
C ASP A 45 -16.49 0.97 -0.93
N VAL A 46 -15.18 1.09 -1.13
CA VAL A 46 -14.57 1.12 -2.45
C VAL A 46 -13.96 -0.25 -2.74
N TYR A 47 -14.14 -0.76 -3.94
CA TYR A 47 -13.60 -2.05 -4.34
C TYR A 47 -12.08 -2.10 -4.08
N GLY A 48 -11.61 -3.19 -3.50
CA GLY A 48 -10.20 -3.36 -3.14
C GLY A 48 -9.77 -2.64 -1.88
N LYS A 49 -10.65 -1.86 -1.28
CA LYS A 49 -10.42 -1.16 0.01
C LYS A 49 -9.13 -0.34 0.01
N PRO A 50 -9.05 0.73 -0.80
CA PRO A 50 -7.86 1.57 -0.82
C PRO A 50 -7.52 2.13 0.55
N ASP A 51 -6.24 2.36 0.78
CA ASP A 51 -5.76 2.95 2.04
C ASP A 51 -6.17 4.40 2.16
N ILE A 52 -6.18 5.11 1.03
CA ILE A 52 -6.61 6.50 0.94
C ILE A 52 -7.46 6.63 -0.32
N CYS A 53 -8.53 7.39 -0.26
CA CYS A 53 -9.31 7.69 -1.45
C CYS A 53 -9.87 9.10 -1.46
N PHE A 54 -10.14 9.56 -2.66
CA PHE A 54 -10.80 10.83 -2.93
C PHE A 54 -12.05 10.50 -3.74
N LYS A 55 -13.16 10.21 -3.03
CA LYS A 55 -14.36 9.67 -3.67
C LYS A 55 -14.97 10.57 -4.72
N GLY A 56 -15.01 11.86 -4.45
CA GLY A 56 -15.57 12.82 -5.40
C GLY A 56 -14.80 12.87 -6.72
N LYS A 57 -13.52 12.54 -6.71
CA LYS A 57 -12.66 12.56 -7.88
C LYS A 57 -12.32 11.17 -8.39
N LYS A 58 -12.77 10.15 -7.70
CA LYS A 58 -12.50 8.75 -8.03
C LYS A 58 -11.01 8.45 -8.14
N ILE A 59 -10.28 8.77 -7.09
CA ILE A 59 -8.86 8.46 -6.97
C ILE A 59 -8.68 7.49 -5.81
N ALA A 60 -8.02 6.36 -6.06
CA ALA A 60 -7.72 5.34 -5.06
C ALA A 60 -6.21 5.23 -4.92
N VAL A 61 -5.72 5.30 -3.68
CA VAL A 61 -4.29 5.20 -3.37
C VAL A 61 -4.04 4.00 -2.48
N PHE A 62 -3.10 3.18 -2.88
CA PHE A 62 -2.68 1.99 -2.13
C PHE A 62 -1.23 2.14 -1.71
N CYS A 63 -0.96 1.79 -0.46
CA CYS A 63 0.39 1.76 0.10
C CYS A 63 0.82 0.29 0.19
N ASP A 64 1.67 -0.14 -0.72
CA ASP A 64 2.01 -1.54 -0.89
C ASP A 64 3.31 -1.91 -0.20
N SER A 65 3.25 -2.96 0.63
CA SER A 65 4.45 -3.56 1.21
C SER A 65 5.21 -4.32 0.12
N GLU A 66 6.51 -4.10 0.04
CA GLU A 66 7.37 -4.77 -0.95
C GLU A 66 7.31 -6.28 -0.83
N TYR A 67 7.24 -6.80 0.39
CA TYR A 67 7.18 -8.22 0.63
C TYR A 67 5.84 -8.81 0.18
N TRP A 68 4.72 -8.29 0.71
CA TRP A 68 3.39 -8.88 0.50
C TRP A 68 2.85 -8.65 -0.90
N HIS A 69 3.26 -7.58 -1.57
CA HIS A 69 2.79 -7.27 -2.92
C HIS A 69 3.77 -7.70 -4.00
N GLY A 70 4.78 -8.46 -3.61
CA GLY A 70 5.60 -9.22 -4.55
C GLY A 70 6.79 -8.51 -5.15
N LYS A 71 7.14 -7.31 -4.68
CA LYS A 71 8.32 -6.63 -5.21
C LYS A 71 9.58 -7.42 -4.92
N TYR A 72 9.77 -7.84 -3.67
CA TYR A 72 10.94 -8.63 -3.29
C TYR A 72 10.95 -9.99 -3.99
N LEU A 73 9.79 -10.62 -4.10
CA LEU A 73 9.69 -11.90 -4.81
C LEU A 73 10.11 -11.76 -6.27
N SER A 74 9.63 -10.72 -6.95
CA SER A 74 9.97 -10.46 -8.36
C SER A 74 11.45 -10.18 -8.56
N GLU A 75 12.10 -9.59 -7.54
CA GLU A 75 13.53 -9.30 -7.55
C GLU A 75 14.39 -10.45 -7.03
N GLY A 76 13.76 -11.55 -6.59
CA GLY A 76 14.47 -12.67 -5.98
C GLY A 76 15.02 -12.38 -4.59
N ARG A 77 14.46 -11.40 -3.88
CA ARG A 77 14.93 -10.98 -2.55
C ARG A 77 14.01 -11.46 -1.45
N TYR A 78 14.57 -11.75 -0.29
CA TYR A 78 13.83 -12.09 0.92
C TYR A 78 12.81 -13.22 0.74
N ILE A 79 13.18 -14.22 -0.05
CA ILE A 79 12.34 -15.40 -0.25
C ILE A 79 12.38 -16.24 1.02
N PRO A 80 11.21 -16.62 1.58
CA PRO A 80 11.18 -17.46 2.79
C PRO A 80 11.87 -18.79 2.56
N LYS A 81 12.68 -19.20 3.52
CA LYS A 81 13.41 -20.48 3.46
C LYS A 81 12.59 -21.66 3.98
N THR A 82 11.60 -21.39 4.83
CA THR A 82 10.73 -22.41 5.40
C THR A 82 9.33 -22.24 4.82
N ASN A 83 8.71 -23.33 4.42
CA ASN A 83 7.39 -23.32 3.75
C ASN A 83 7.38 -22.40 2.53
N THR A 84 8.46 -22.45 1.76
CA THR A 84 8.65 -21.57 0.62
C THR A 84 7.48 -21.56 -0.35
N GLU A 85 6.99 -22.74 -0.74
CA GLU A 85 5.86 -22.86 -1.68
C GLU A 85 4.60 -22.18 -1.15
N PHE A 86 4.33 -22.35 0.13
CA PHE A 86 3.15 -21.75 0.77
C PHE A 86 3.22 -20.21 0.70
N TRP A 87 4.36 -19.65 1.12
CA TRP A 87 4.53 -18.19 1.16
C TRP A 87 4.61 -17.56 -0.23
N VAL A 88 5.33 -18.21 -1.14
CA VAL A 88 5.40 -17.74 -2.53
C VAL A 88 4.02 -17.77 -3.17
N GLY A 89 3.27 -18.84 -2.97
CA GLY A 89 1.91 -18.94 -3.48
C GLY A 89 0.99 -17.86 -2.94
N LYS A 90 1.11 -17.55 -1.65
CA LYS A 90 0.32 -16.50 -1.01
C LYS A 90 0.65 -15.12 -1.58
N ILE A 91 1.93 -14.83 -1.77
CA ILE A 91 2.37 -13.56 -2.36
C ILE A 91 1.89 -13.44 -3.80
N GLN A 92 1.99 -14.52 -4.57
CA GLN A 92 1.50 -14.54 -5.95
C GLN A 92 0.01 -14.27 -6.04
N LYS A 93 -0.78 -14.84 -5.12
CA LYS A 93 -2.22 -14.55 -5.06
C LYS A 93 -2.49 -13.09 -4.75
N ASN A 94 -1.69 -12.49 -3.86
CA ASN A 94 -1.80 -11.06 -3.57
C ASN A 94 -1.50 -10.22 -4.81
N MET A 95 -0.48 -10.59 -5.58
CA MET A 95 -0.14 -9.89 -6.82
C MET A 95 -1.27 -9.97 -7.85
N GLU A 96 -1.85 -11.15 -8.02
CA GLU A 96 -3.00 -11.34 -8.92
C GLU A 96 -4.20 -10.52 -8.47
N ARG A 97 -4.46 -10.51 -7.17
CA ARG A 97 -5.54 -9.72 -6.59
C ARG A 97 -5.33 -8.24 -6.83
N ASP A 98 -4.10 -7.74 -6.67
CA ASP A 98 -3.77 -6.35 -6.92
C ASP A 98 -4.06 -5.97 -8.38
N GLN A 99 -3.70 -6.82 -9.32
CA GLN A 99 -4.00 -6.61 -10.73
C GLN A 99 -5.51 -6.56 -10.98
N GLN A 100 -6.25 -7.48 -10.39
CA GLN A 100 -7.70 -7.53 -10.52
C GLN A 100 -8.34 -6.27 -9.93
N VAL A 101 -7.86 -5.82 -8.78
CA VAL A 101 -8.34 -4.60 -8.15
C VAL A 101 -8.09 -3.39 -9.06
N ASN A 102 -6.88 -3.27 -9.59
CA ASN A 102 -6.53 -2.18 -10.50
C ASN A 102 -7.46 -2.14 -11.71
N THR A 103 -7.62 -3.28 -12.38
CA THR A 103 -8.45 -3.39 -13.58
C THR A 103 -9.91 -3.05 -13.27
N THR A 104 -10.44 -3.59 -12.18
CA THR A 104 -11.84 -3.36 -11.80
C THR A 104 -12.09 -1.89 -11.48
N LEU A 105 -11.22 -1.26 -10.72
CA LEU A 105 -11.35 0.15 -10.38
C LEU A 105 -11.24 1.04 -11.62
N GLU A 106 -10.32 0.73 -12.51
CA GLU A 106 -10.15 1.49 -13.76
C GLU A 106 -11.40 1.40 -14.64
N ILE A 107 -12.00 0.21 -14.73
CA ILE A 107 -13.25 0.03 -15.46
C ILE A 107 -14.37 0.87 -14.84
N GLN A 108 -14.36 1.02 -13.53
CA GLN A 108 -15.35 1.84 -12.81
C GLN A 108 -15.05 3.34 -12.89
N GLY A 109 -14.01 3.74 -13.59
CA GLY A 109 -13.64 5.14 -13.76
C GLY A 109 -12.70 5.69 -12.71
N TRP A 110 -12.12 4.84 -11.89
CA TRP A 110 -11.17 5.26 -10.85
C TRP A 110 -9.75 5.36 -11.42
N ALA A 111 -9.01 6.35 -10.95
CA ALA A 111 -7.57 6.39 -11.12
C ALA A 111 -6.93 5.68 -9.94
N VAL A 112 -6.01 4.77 -10.19
CA VAL A 112 -5.36 3.96 -9.17
C VAL A 112 -3.90 4.37 -9.07
N LEU A 113 -3.45 4.72 -7.87
CA LEU A 113 -2.06 4.99 -7.56
C LEU A 113 -1.60 3.96 -6.54
N ARG A 114 -0.45 3.34 -6.82
CA ARG A 114 0.19 2.43 -5.88
C ARG A 114 1.60 2.90 -5.60
N PHE A 115 1.93 2.99 -4.32
CA PHE A 115 3.27 3.36 -3.88
C PHE A 115 3.86 2.25 -3.05
N TRP A 116 5.10 1.89 -3.35
CA TRP A 116 5.85 0.98 -2.50
C TRP A 116 6.25 1.69 -1.20
N GLY A 117 6.40 0.91 -0.12
CA GLY A 117 6.81 1.47 1.17
C GLY A 117 8.10 2.26 1.08
N GLU A 118 9.08 1.79 0.31
CA GLU A 118 10.34 2.52 0.13
C GLU A 118 10.15 3.86 -0.57
N GLU A 119 9.23 3.94 -1.53
CA GLU A 119 8.92 5.20 -2.20
C GLU A 119 8.38 6.22 -1.20
N ILE A 120 7.48 5.77 -0.33
CA ILE A 120 6.90 6.64 0.69
C ILE A 120 7.97 7.08 1.69
N ASP A 121 8.88 6.17 2.07
CA ASP A 121 9.94 6.49 3.04
C ASP A 121 11.01 7.41 2.47
N LYS A 122 11.44 7.17 1.24
CA LYS A 122 12.60 7.85 0.66
C LYS A 122 12.25 8.94 -0.34
N GLN A 123 11.07 8.86 -0.94
CA GLN A 123 10.63 9.77 -2.01
C GLN A 123 9.23 10.30 -1.72
N LEU A 124 8.99 10.67 -0.46
CA LEU A 124 7.67 11.10 -0.01
C LEU A 124 7.14 12.27 -0.82
N ASP A 125 7.99 13.27 -1.07
CA ASP A 125 7.57 14.45 -1.82
C ASP A 125 7.11 14.09 -3.23
N GLU A 126 7.79 13.17 -3.88
CA GLU A 126 7.41 12.71 -5.22
C GLU A 126 6.06 11.99 -5.19
N CYS A 127 5.81 11.18 -4.15
CA CYS A 127 4.52 10.52 -3.98
C CYS A 127 3.41 11.57 -3.83
N ILE A 128 3.63 12.58 -3.01
CA ILE A 128 2.67 13.66 -2.80
C ILE A 128 2.40 14.41 -4.10
N GLU A 129 3.45 14.74 -4.86
CA GLU A 129 3.30 15.44 -6.13
C GLU A 129 2.46 14.65 -7.13
N ARG A 130 2.63 13.33 -7.20
CA ARG A 130 1.82 12.49 -8.07
C ARG A 130 0.34 12.54 -7.69
N ILE A 131 0.05 12.56 -6.39
CA ILE A 131 -1.32 12.69 -5.91
C ILE A 131 -1.89 14.07 -6.27
N VAL A 132 -1.11 15.12 -6.01
CA VAL A 132 -1.51 16.51 -6.32
C VAL A 132 -1.80 16.69 -7.80
N ASP A 133 -0.92 16.19 -8.66
CA ASP A 133 -1.10 16.27 -10.11
C ASP A 133 -2.41 15.62 -10.55
N LEU A 134 -2.70 14.45 -10.01
CA LEU A 134 -3.92 13.72 -10.34
C LEU A 134 -5.16 14.43 -9.81
N LEU A 135 -5.08 15.02 -8.62
CA LEU A 135 -6.17 15.82 -8.06
C LEU A 135 -6.48 17.01 -8.97
N GLN A 136 -5.47 17.67 -9.50
CA GLN A 136 -5.63 18.81 -10.41
C GLN A 136 -6.28 18.37 -11.73
N VAL A 137 -5.82 17.27 -12.31
CA VAL A 137 -6.38 16.75 -13.56
C VAL A 137 -7.86 16.42 -13.39
N ARG A 138 -8.24 15.82 -12.28
CA ARG A 138 -9.60 15.39 -12.03
C ARG A 138 -10.51 16.47 -11.42
N SER A 139 -9.99 17.65 -11.20
CA SER A 139 -10.77 18.80 -10.73
C SER A 139 -11.46 19.55 -11.85
N ARG A 140 -11.15 19.19 -13.08
CA ARG A 140 -11.73 19.86 -14.27
C ARG A 140 -13.08 19.27 -14.66
#